data_20d68089a359e9557669e18b09dc54d5
#
_entry.id   20d68089a359e9557669e18b09dc54d5
#
_cell.length_a   1.000
_cell.length_b   1.000
_cell.length_c   1.000
_cell.angle_alpha   90.00
_cell.angle_beta   90.00
_cell.angle_gamma   90.00
#
_symmetry.space_group_name_H-M   'P 1'
#
loop_
_entity.id
_entity.type
_entity.pdbx_description
1 polymer ?
#
loop_
_entity_poly.entity_id
_entity_poly.type
_entity_poly.pdbx_seq_one_letter_code
_entity_poly.pdbx_strand_id
1 'polypeptide(L)'
;MAYKGPDISAWQGDIDIKELSSQVDFFIFRAFAWKKDSKVDRNVNLAIQNGKPYGLYVYSYALNVEKAKEEAQKLVELANSYSIKPAFLCIDMEDADGYKGRNGMPSNETLKAICTAEGEIFENAGYYAIVYANSSWFKNQLAGLTRFDKWVAHWPVSAGKQKGNATSPDGENANNCGIWQFTSEGKLNGYSGNLDMNYAYKDFVLNKNGNTNPTPAPTEGPSDNSDTTTSIYRVKSGDCLSAIGSRLGVNWKDIASANGIKSPYIIYVGQSLVIPGANTTNTNPTSNNGTTYTVKSGDTLSAIAAKYGTTYQKIASDNGISNPNKIYPGQVLKINGATNNTTNTQDVSKTYTVKSGDTLSAIAVKYGTTYQEIARKNGIANPNKIYPGQVLKI
;
A
#
# COMPACT_ATOMS: atom_id res chain seq x y z
N MET A 1 -19.74 3.75 -5.71
CA MET A 1 -19.86 4.44 -7.01
C MET A 1 -18.51 4.36 -7.69
N ALA A 2 -18.47 4.20 -9.00
CA ALA A 2 -17.24 4.32 -9.76
C ALA A 2 -17.13 5.75 -10.31
N TYR A 3 -15.93 6.32 -10.28
CA TYR A 3 -15.64 7.65 -10.83
C TYR A 3 -15.06 7.47 -12.23
N LYS A 4 -15.42 8.34 -13.17
CA LYS A 4 -15.00 8.25 -14.57
C LYS A 4 -14.07 9.39 -14.93
N GLY A 5 -12.93 9.08 -15.59
CA GLY A 5 -11.99 10.09 -16.05
C GLY A 5 -11.03 9.59 -17.12
N PRO A 6 -10.48 10.50 -17.96
CA PRO A 6 -9.47 10.17 -18.95
C PRO A 6 -8.07 10.17 -18.35
N ASP A 7 -7.16 9.43 -18.96
CA ASP A 7 -5.75 9.72 -18.85
C ASP A 7 -5.23 10.41 -20.12
N ILE A 8 -4.37 11.41 -19.91
CA ILE A 8 -3.98 12.39 -20.92
C ILE A 8 -2.49 12.66 -20.87
N SER A 9 -1.88 12.81 -22.03
CA SER A 9 -0.49 13.20 -22.20
C SER A 9 -0.36 14.25 -23.30
N ALA A 10 0.88 14.63 -23.62
CA ALA A 10 1.15 15.52 -24.74
C ALA A 10 0.72 14.95 -26.10
N TRP A 11 0.45 13.65 -26.21
CA TRP A 11 -0.05 13.03 -27.42
C TRP A 11 -1.42 13.58 -27.86
N GLN A 12 -2.26 13.98 -26.92
CA GLN A 12 -3.55 14.60 -27.19
C GLN A 12 -3.46 16.07 -27.61
N GLY A 13 -2.26 16.67 -27.57
CA GLY A 13 -2.07 18.08 -27.93
C GLY A 13 -2.77 19.07 -27.00
N ASP A 14 -3.39 20.10 -27.57
CA ASP A 14 -4.14 21.11 -26.83
C ASP A 14 -5.61 20.70 -26.71
N ILE A 15 -5.90 19.93 -25.68
CA ILE A 15 -7.24 19.47 -25.34
C ILE A 15 -7.97 20.51 -24.49
N ASP A 16 -9.29 20.63 -24.65
CA ASP A 16 -10.11 21.54 -23.83
C ASP A 16 -10.45 20.90 -22.48
N ILE A 17 -9.54 21.05 -21.51
CA ILE A 17 -9.72 20.53 -20.14
C ILE A 17 -10.95 21.13 -19.46
N LYS A 18 -11.32 22.39 -19.78
CA LYS A 18 -12.51 23.03 -19.21
C LYS A 18 -13.78 22.31 -19.67
N GLU A 19 -13.90 22.08 -20.96
CA GLU A 19 -15.06 21.37 -21.53
C GLU A 19 -15.11 19.91 -21.03
N LEU A 20 -13.95 19.21 -20.99
CA LEU A 20 -13.88 17.85 -20.45
C LEU A 20 -14.30 17.80 -18.98
N SER A 21 -13.97 18.82 -18.20
CA SER A 21 -14.27 18.86 -16.76
C SER A 21 -15.76 18.74 -16.45
N SER A 22 -16.63 19.17 -17.34
CA SER A 22 -18.08 19.02 -17.19
C SER A 22 -18.56 17.56 -17.29
N GLN A 23 -17.77 16.68 -17.89
CA GLN A 23 -18.13 15.31 -18.31
C GLN A 23 -17.43 14.22 -17.52
N VAL A 24 -16.49 14.58 -16.65
CA VAL A 24 -15.64 13.62 -15.92
C VAL A 24 -15.54 13.97 -14.44
N ASP A 25 -15.16 12.99 -13.62
CA ASP A 25 -14.98 13.15 -12.19
C ASP A 25 -13.55 13.52 -11.82
N PHE A 26 -12.57 13.05 -12.59
CA PHE A 26 -11.13 13.26 -12.34
C PHE A 26 -10.33 13.19 -13.64
N PHE A 27 -9.04 13.54 -13.56
CA PHE A 27 -8.06 13.37 -14.63
C PHE A 27 -6.85 12.57 -14.16
N ILE A 28 -6.14 11.94 -15.10
CA ILE A 28 -4.79 11.41 -14.88
C ILE A 28 -3.88 12.03 -15.93
N PHE A 29 -2.74 12.59 -15.54
CA PHE A 29 -1.83 13.23 -16.48
C PHE A 29 -0.46 12.56 -16.47
N ARG A 30 0.10 12.31 -17.66
CA ARG A 30 1.49 11.94 -17.76
C ARG A 30 2.38 13.10 -17.32
N ALA A 31 3.21 12.84 -16.31
CA ALA A 31 4.18 13.82 -15.83
C ALA A 31 5.51 13.70 -16.58
N PHE A 32 5.97 12.47 -16.70
CA PHE A 32 7.25 12.15 -17.32
C PHE A 32 7.14 10.88 -18.18
N ALA A 33 7.99 10.89 -19.22
CA ALA A 33 8.51 9.74 -19.92
C ALA A 33 10.05 9.89 -19.88
N TRP A 34 10.76 9.97 -21.00
CA TRP A 34 12.19 10.36 -21.02
C TRP A 34 12.44 11.79 -20.46
N LYS A 35 11.50 12.65 -20.66
CA LYS A 35 11.51 14.04 -20.23
C LYS A 35 10.15 14.42 -19.68
N LYS A 36 10.07 15.56 -19.04
CA LYS A 36 8.81 16.14 -18.59
C LYS A 36 7.85 16.27 -19.77
N ASP A 37 6.60 15.85 -19.56
CA ASP A 37 5.55 16.01 -20.57
C ASP A 37 5.30 17.50 -20.81
N SER A 38 5.29 17.92 -22.07
CA SER A 38 5.21 19.34 -22.45
C SER A 38 3.85 19.98 -22.14
N LYS A 39 2.81 19.18 -21.85
CA LYS A 39 1.46 19.67 -21.58
C LYS A 39 1.06 19.50 -20.11
N VAL A 40 1.86 18.84 -19.29
CA VAL A 40 1.47 18.49 -17.91
C VAL A 40 1.12 19.71 -17.08
N ASP A 41 1.97 20.75 -17.09
CA ASP A 41 1.71 21.94 -16.26
C ASP A 41 0.43 22.67 -16.67
N ARG A 42 0.21 22.82 -17.98
CA ARG A 42 -1.01 23.40 -18.52
C ARG A 42 -2.24 22.60 -18.08
N ASN A 43 -2.21 21.31 -18.31
CA ASN A 43 -3.35 20.44 -18.06
C ASN A 43 -3.68 20.33 -16.57
N VAL A 44 -2.68 20.21 -15.71
CA VAL A 44 -2.84 20.21 -14.25
C VAL A 44 -3.43 21.52 -13.76
N ASN A 45 -2.87 22.68 -14.20
CA ASN A 45 -3.39 23.98 -13.78
C ASN A 45 -4.85 24.19 -14.22
N LEU A 46 -5.21 23.77 -15.43
CA LEU A 46 -6.60 23.82 -15.90
C LEU A 46 -7.53 22.89 -15.11
N ALA A 47 -7.08 21.67 -14.75
CA ALA A 47 -7.87 20.78 -13.91
C ALA A 47 -8.10 21.41 -12.51
N ILE A 48 -7.07 21.99 -11.91
CA ILE A 48 -7.14 22.71 -10.63
C ILE A 48 -8.15 23.88 -10.72
N GLN A 49 -8.04 24.70 -11.76
CA GLN A 49 -8.94 25.86 -11.98
C GLN A 49 -10.41 25.43 -12.15
N ASN A 50 -10.65 24.23 -12.68
CA ASN A 50 -11.99 23.68 -12.83
C ASN A 50 -12.42 22.78 -11.66
N GLY A 51 -11.68 22.81 -10.54
CA GLY A 51 -12.04 22.07 -9.33
C GLY A 51 -11.99 20.54 -9.48
N LYS A 52 -11.20 20.03 -10.43
CA LYS A 52 -11.11 18.59 -10.68
C LYS A 52 -9.89 17.97 -10.00
N PRO A 53 -10.09 16.90 -9.24
CA PRO A 53 -8.99 16.08 -8.73
C PRO A 53 -8.23 15.44 -9.88
N TYR A 54 -6.94 15.17 -9.64
CA TYR A 54 -6.10 14.56 -10.66
C TYR A 54 -5.03 13.65 -10.05
N GLY A 55 -4.57 12.68 -10.84
CA GLY A 55 -3.39 11.86 -10.60
C GLY A 55 -2.26 12.21 -11.56
N LEU A 56 -1.04 11.84 -11.20
CA LEU A 56 0.13 11.96 -12.07
C LEU A 56 0.79 10.61 -12.27
N TYR A 57 1.33 10.35 -13.46
CA TYR A 57 2.12 9.16 -13.72
C TYR A 57 3.46 9.43 -14.40
N VAL A 58 4.41 8.56 -14.14
CA VAL A 58 5.67 8.44 -14.88
C VAL A 58 5.64 7.16 -15.70
N TYR A 59 5.84 7.28 -17.02
CA TYR A 59 6.16 6.12 -17.86
C TYR A 59 7.59 5.71 -17.55
N SER A 60 7.76 4.63 -16.80
CA SER A 60 9.07 4.25 -16.26
C SER A 60 9.96 3.64 -17.35
N TYR A 61 11.12 4.23 -17.54
CA TYR A 61 12.22 3.71 -18.35
C TYR A 61 13.30 3.04 -17.51
N ALA A 62 13.06 2.86 -16.22
CA ALA A 62 14.02 2.27 -15.33
C ALA A 62 14.29 0.79 -15.71
N LEU A 63 15.58 0.45 -15.83
CA LEU A 63 16.06 -0.92 -16.00
C LEU A 63 16.63 -1.48 -14.68
N ASN A 64 16.75 -0.65 -13.66
CA ASN A 64 17.24 -0.98 -12.33
C ASN A 64 16.64 -0.05 -11.28
N VAL A 65 16.84 -0.40 -10.01
CA VAL A 65 16.26 0.31 -8.86
C VAL A 65 16.81 1.73 -8.71
N GLU A 66 18.07 1.97 -9.04
CA GLU A 66 18.66 3.31 -8.89
C GLU A 66 18.01 4.30 -9.87
N LYS A 67 17.80 3.87 -11.11
CA LYS A 67 17.09 4.68 -12.11
C LYS A 67 15.63 4.93 -11.72
N ALA A 68 14.98 3.93 -11.17
CA ALA A 68 13.63 4.04 -10.63
C ALA A 68 13.52 5.13 -9.55
N LYS A 69 14.47 5.17 -8.61
CA LYS A 69 14.50 6.20 -7.57
C LYS A 69 14.64 7.62 -8.13
N GLU A 70 15.45 7.79 -9.19
CA GLU A 70 15.59 9.10 -9.86
C GLU A 70 14.28 9.53 -10.54
N GLU A 71 13.55 8.60 -11.16
CA GLU A 71 12.27 8.86 -11.81
C GLU A 71 11.22 9.24 -10.76
N ALA A 72 11.14 8.48 -9.67
CA ALA A 72 10.23 8.75 -8.57
C ALA A 72 10.48 10.11 -7.92
N GLN A 73 11.74 10.45 -7.66
CA GLN A 73 12.09 11.74 -7.05
C GLN A 73 11.63 12.92 -7.90
N LYS A 74 11.87 12.87 -9.23
CA LYS A 74 11.39 13.90 -10.16
C LYS A 74 9.89 14.05 -10.16
N LEU A 75 9.15 12.94 -10.08
CA LEU A 75 7.68 12.97 -10.03
C LEU A 75 7.19 13.61 -8.72
N VAL A 76 7.81 13.27 -7.59
CA VAL A 76 7.51 13.89 -6.29
C VAL A 76 7.81 15.39 -6.29
N GLU A 77 8.94 15.81 -6.84
CA GLU A 77 9.32 17.22 -6.96
C GLU A 77 8.28 18.00 -7.79
N LEU A 78 7.89 17.46 -8.94
CA LEU A 78 6.85 18.06 -9.78
C LEU A 78 5.51 18.11 -9.05
N ALA A 79 5.07 17.02 -8.43
CA ALA A 79 3.83 16.97 -7.67
C ALA A 79 3.81 17.99 -6.52
N ASN A 80 4.96 18.21 -5.88
CA ASN A 80 5.13 19.20 -4.82
C ASN A 80 5.12 20.65 -5.33
N SER A 81 5.33 20.90 -6.61
CA SER A 81 5.32 22.25 -7.20
C SER A 81 3.92 22.81 -7.45
N TYR A 82 2.90 21.96 -7.51
CA TYR A 82 1.53 22.39 -7.76
C TYR A 82 0.82 22.91 -6.50
N SER A 83 -0.04 23.89 -6.67
CA SER A 83 -0.81 24.51 -5.57
C SER A 83 -1.80 23.54 -4.91
N ILE A 84 -2.36 22.61 -5.69
CA ILE A 84 -3.18 21.50 -5.17
C ILE A 84 -2.45 20.20 -5.50
N LYS A 85 -2.25 19.37 -4.48
CA LYS A 85 -1.54 18.10 -4.63
C LYS A 85 -2.34 17.10 -5.45
N PRO A 86 -1.69 16.27 -6.29
CA PRO A 86 -2.36 15.15 -6.94
C PRO A 86 -2.93 14.16 -5.92
N ALA A 87 -4.02 13.52 -6.27
CA ALA A 87 -4.68 12.51 -5.45
C ALA A 87 -3.81 11.25 -5.28
N PHE A 88 -3.00 10.94 -6.27
CA PHE A 88 -2.06 9.81 -6.28
C PHE A 88 -0.91 10.04 -7.26
N LEU A 89 0.18 9.27 -7.06
CA LEU A 89 1.27 9.13 -8.01
C LEU A 89 1.31 7.68 -8.52
N CYS A 90 1.57 7.53 -9.82
CA CYS A 90 1.52 6.22 -10.47
C CYS A 90 2.83 5.91 -11.21
N ILE A 91 3.27 4.67 -11.07
CA ILE A 91 4.32 4.05 -11.87
C ILE A 91 3.65 3.36 -13.06
N ASP A 92 3.89 3.83 -14.26
CA ASP A 92 3.47 3.18 -15.49
C ASP A 92 4.56 2.18 -15.91
N MET A 93 4.31 0.91 -15.56
CA MET A 93 5.25 -0.19 -15.74
C MET A 93 4.83 -1.08 -16.92
N GLU A 94 5.30 -0.70 -18.08
CA GLU A 94 5.06 -1.44 -19.32
C GLU A 94 6.26 -1.33 -20.27
N ASP A 95 6.15 -1.89 -21.46
CA ASP A 95 7.14 -1.81 -22.54
C ASP A 95 6.45 -1.59 -23.89
N ALA A 96 5.47 -0.66 -23.93
CA ALA A 96 4.67 -0.40 -25.13
C ALA A 96 5.51 0.09 -26.31
N ASP A 97 6.59 0.81 -26.03
CA ASP A 97 7.54 1.29 -27.04
C ASP A 97 8.71 0.32 -27.29
N GLY A 98 8.76 -0.83 -26.58
CA GLY A 98 9.81 -1.84 -26.71
C GLY A 98 11.18 -1.42 -26.17
N TYR A 99 11.26 -0.35 -25.39
CA TYR A 99 12.54 0.14 -24.86
C TYR A 99 13.22 -0.87 -23.93
N LYS A 100 12.47 -1.41 -22.97
CA LYS A 100 13.00 -2.40 -22.01
C LYS A 100 13.48 -3.65 -22.73
N GLY A 101 12.68 -4.12 -23.70
CA GLY A 101 13.06 -5.27 -24.55
C GLY A 101 14.35 -5.06 -25.32
N ARG A 102 14.52 -3.89 -25.96
CA ARG A 102 15.74 -3.57 -26.74
C ARG A 102 16.97 -3.34 -25.87
N ASN A 103 16.80 -3.00 -24.58
CA ASN A 103 17.90 -2.72 -23.68
C ASN A 103 18.14 -3.82 -22.63
N GLY A 104 17.69 -5.05 -22.90
CA GLY A 104 17.80 -6.17 -21.99
C GLY A 104 16.71 -6.14 -20.93
N MET A 105 15.51 -6.66 -21.30
CA MET A 105 14.35 -6.73 -20.42
C MET A 105 14.76 -7.14 -18.99
N PRO A 106 14.50 -6.32 -17.97
CA PRO A 106 14.80 -6.69 -16.59
C PRO A 106 14.02 -7.95 -16.18
N SER A 107 14.57 -8.71 -15.25
CA SER A 107 13.85 -9.86 -14.68
C SER A 107 12.57 -9.41 -13.98
N ASN A 108 11.63 -10.34 -13.81
CA ASN A 108 10.36 -10.06 -13.11
C ASN A 108 10.61 -9.55 -11.68
N GLU A 109 11.62 -10.08 -11.00
CA GLU A 109 12.04 -9.63 -9.68
C GLU A 109 12.55 -8.19 -9.72
N THR A 110 13.36 -7.85 -10.73
CA THR A 110 13.86 -6.49 -10.93
C THR A 110 12.71 -5.52 -11.25
N LEU A 111 11.78 -5.88 -12.12
CA LEU A 111 10.60 -5.05 -12.42
C LEU A 111 9.75 -4.77 -11.17
N LYS A 112 9.51 -5.79 -10.34
CA LYS A 112 8.82 -5.63 -9.05
C LYS A 112 9.61 -4.78 -8.05
N ALA A 113 10.93 -4.92 -8.03
CA ALA A 113 11.80 -4.10 -7.17
C ALA A 113 11.81 -2.63 -7.60
N ILE A 114 11.77 -2.34 -8.91
CA ILE A 114 11.59 -1.00 -9.47
C ILE A 114 10.28 -0.38 -8.98
N CYS A 115 9.15 -1.05 -9.20
CA CYS A 115 7.85 -0.59 -8.73
C CYS A 115 7.83 -0.35 -7.21
N THR A 116 8.49 -1.25 -6.46
CA THR A 116 8.56 -1.12 -5.00
C THR A 116 9.34 0.13 -4.59
N ALA A 117 10.51 0.35 -5.19
CA ALA A 117 11.37 1.49 -4.86
C ALA A 117 10.71 2.84 -5.21
N GLU A 118 10.05 2.94 -6.37
CA GLU A 118 9.33 4.14 -6.77
C GLU A 118 8.13 4.40 -5.84
N GLY A 119 7.32 3.37 -5.59
CA GLY A 119 6.14 3.48 -4.74
C GLY A 119 6.49 3.84 -3.29
N GLU A 120 7.60 3.33 -2.76
CA GLU A 120 8.10 3.73 -1.43
C GLU A 120 8.47 5.21 -1.36
N ILE A 121 9.07 5.76 -2.42
CA ILE A 121 9.39 7.21 -2.49
C ILE A 121 8.11 8.03 -2.53
N PHE A 122 7.08 7.60 -3.27
CA PHE A 122 5.78 8.28 -3.31
C PHE A 122 5.11 8.25 -1.94
N GLU A 123 5.05 7.08 -1.28
CA GLU A 123 4.47 6.94 0.05
C GLU A 123 5.22 7.77 1.11
N ASN A 124 6.56 7.76 1.08
CA ASN A 124 7.39 8.55 1.98
C ASN A 124 7.19 10.06 1.81
N ALA A 125 6.86 10.50 0.59
CA ALA A 125 6.49 11.88 0.29
C ALA A 125 5.02 12.22 0.64
N GLY A 126 4.26 11.24 1.14
CA GLY A 126 2.87 11.41 1.57
C GLY A 126 1.83 11.24 0.47
N TYR A 127 2.20 10.64 -0.65
CA TYR A 127 1.29 10.36 -1.75
C TYR A 127 0.77 8.92 -1.72
N TYR A 128 -0.43 8.72 -2.23
CA TYR A 128 -0.95 7.41 -2.53
C TYR A 128 -0.24 6.84 -3.77
N ALA A 129 0.37 5.67 -3.65
CA ALA A 129 1.13 5.03 -4.72
C ALA A 129 0.29 3.98 -5.46
N ILE A 130 0.34 4.02 -6.78
CA ILE A 130 -0.37 3.10 -7.69
C ILE A 130 0.62 2.58 -8.73
N VAL A 131 0.40 1.35 -9.21
CA VAL A 131 1.12 0.79 -10.36
C VAL A 131 0.15 0.56 -11.50
N TYR A 132 0.47 1.14 -12.68
CA TYR A 132 -0.21 0.85 -13.93
C TYR A 132 0.53 -0.22 -14.70
N ALA A 133 -0.22 -1.13 -15.27
CA ALA A 133 0.19 -2.06 -16.31
C ALA A 133 -1.05 -2.67 -16.97
N ASN A 134 -0.89 -3.33 -18.12
CA ASN A 134 -1.95 -4.14 -18.64
C ASN A 134 -2.15 -5.45 -17.85
N SER A 135 -3.30 -6.09 -18.04
CA SER A 135 -3.66 -7.29 -17.27
C SER A 135 -2.69 -8.46 -17.48
N SER A 136 -2.05 -8.56 -18.65
CA SER A 136 -1.04 -9.58 -18.93
C SER A 136 0.23 -9.36 -18.08
N TRP A 137 0.70 -8.13 -17.96
CA TRP A 137 1.86 -7.80 -17.14
C TRP A 137 1.61 -8.10 -15.67
N PHE A 138 0.43 -7.77 -15.13
CA PHE A 138 0.09 -8.12 -13.75
C PHE A 138 0.00 -9.64 -13.51
N LYS A 139 -0.39 -10.41 -14.52
CA LYS A 139 -0.42 -11.88 -14.43
C LYS A 139 0.97 -12.52 -14.55
N ASN A 140 1.90 -11.90 -15.25
CA ASN A 140 3.20 -12.46 -15.59
C ASN A 140 4.37 -11.68 -14.95
N GLN A 141 4.74 -10.53 -15.51
CA GLN A 141 5.93 -9.77 -15.11
C GLN A 141 5.85 -9.23 -13.68
N LEU A 142 4.67 -8.76 -13.28
CA LEU A 142 4.40 -8.19 -11.97
C LEU A 142 3.62 -9.13 -11.05
N ALA A 143 3.60 -10.44 -11.38
CA ALA A 143 2.92 -11.44 -10.57
C ALA A 143 3.40 -11.40 -9.11
N GLY A 144 2.45 -11.34 -8.17
CA GLY A 144 2.76 -11.24 -6.74
C GLY A 144 3.06 -9.83 -6.22
N LEU A 145 3.08 -8.81 -7.06
CA LEU A 145 3.12 -7.42 -6.61
C LEU A 145 1.74 -7.02 -6.07
N THR A 146 1.58 -7.05 -4.75
CA THR A 146 0.30 -6.81 -4.06
C THR A 146 0.33 -5.63 -3.10
N ARG A 147 1.50 -4.97 -2.97
CA ARG A 147 1.69 -3.88 -2.01
C ARG A 147 0.91 -2.62 -2.40
N PHE A 148 0.88 -2.31 -3.68
CA PHE A 148 0.25 -1.10 -4.21
C PHE A 148 -1.07 -1.41 -4.87
N ASP A 149 -1.97 -0.42 -4.90
CA ASP A 149 -3.13 -0.51 -5.75
C ASP A 149 -2.72 -0.58 -7.22
N LYS A 150 -3.60 -1.15 -8.02
CA LYS A 150 -3.38 -1.36 -9.44
C LYS A 150 -4.26 -0.40 -10.25
N TRP A 151 -3.67 0.18 -11.27
CA TRP A 151 -4.39 0.74 -12.40
C TRP A 151 -4.20 -0.22 -13.58
N VAL A 152 -5.26 -0.95 -13.92
CA VAL A 152 -5.19 -2.05 -14.88
C VAL A 152 -5.73 -1.63 -16.22
N ALA A 153 -4.90 -1.71 -17.28
CA ALA A 153 -5.40 -1.66 -18.64
C ALA A 153 -5.91 -3.04 -19.06
N HIS A 154 -7.20 -3.13 -19.27
CA HIS A 154 -7.85 -4.29 -19.82
C HIS A 154 -9.05 -3.86 -20.65
N TRP A 155 -8.98 -4.01 -21.94
CA TRP A 155 -10.02 -3.63 -22.85
C TRP A 155 -10.80 -4.87 -23.24
N PRO A 156 -11.97 -5.15 -22.64
CA PRO A 156 -12.79 -6.31 -22.94
C PRO A 156 -13.32 -6.18 -24.36
N VAL A 157 -13.05 -7.18 -25.18
CA VAL A 157 -13.28 -7.08 -26.62
C VAL A 157 -13.93 -8.28 -27.22
N SER A 158 -14.79 -8.01 -28.15
CA SER A 158 -14.85 -8.72 -29.42
C SER A 158 -13.95 -7.97 -30.41
N ALA A 159 -12.87 -8.60 -30.91
CA ALA A 159 -11.96 -8.06 -31.94
C ALA A 159 -10.92 -6.99 -31.55
N GLY A 160 -10.34 -7.02 -30.34
CA GLY A 160 -9.15 -6.23 -30.01
C GLY A 160 -9.39 -4.76 -29.69
N LYS A 161 -10.61 -4.27 -29.74
CA LYS A 161 -10.91 -2.86 -29.46
C LYS A 161 -12.25 -2.72 -28.79
N GLN A 162 -12.27 -2.18 -27.57
CA GLN A 162 -13.53 -1.80 -26.99
C GLN A 162 -14.00 -0.48 -27.59
N LYS A 163 -15.12 -0.51 -28.24
CA LYS A 163 -15.81 0.72 -28.65
C LYS A 163 -16.44 1.38 -27.42
N GLY A 164 -15.80 2.35 -26.92
CA GLY A 164 -16.18 3.56 -26.26
C GLY A 164 -17.18 3.60 -25.11
N ASN A 165 -17.93 2.59 -24.76
CA ASN A 165 -18.99 2.70 -23.74
C ASN A 165 -19.16 1.41 -22.94
N ALA A 166 -18.11 0.96 -22.24
CA ALA A 166 -18.34 0.03 -21.15
C ALA A 166 -19.15 0.75 -20.06
N THR A 167 -20.34 0.27 -19.83
CA THR A 167 -21.25 0.84 -18.83
C THR A 167 -21.00 0.26 -17.44
N SER A 168 -20.22 -0.81 -17.36
CA SER A 168 -19.76 -1.41 -16.10
C SER A 168 -18.41 -2.11 -16.28
N PRO A 169 -17.56 -2.14 -15.25
CA PRO A 169 -16.37 -2.96 -15.22
C PRO A 169 -16.78 -4.43 -15.34
N ASP A 170 -15.99 -5.26 -16.01
CA ASP A 170 -16.13 -6.70 -15.85
C ASP A 170 -15.75 -7.07 -14.41
N GLY A 171 -16.44 -8.08 -13.86
CA GLY A 171 -16.37 -8.39 -12.42
C GLY A 171 -14.98 -8.76 -11.92
N GLU A 172 -14.08 -9.23 -12.80
CA GLU A 172 -12.72 -9.61 -12.42
C GLU A 172 -11.85 -8.38 -12.15
N ASN A 173 -11.99 -7.33 -12.95
CA ASN A 173 -11.21 -6.10 -12.78
C ASN A 173 -11.77 -5.17 -11.72
N ALA A 174 -13.08 -5.12 -11.56
CA ALA A 174 -13.74 -4.29 -10.56
C ALA A 174 -13.35 -4.63 -9.12
N ASN A 175 -13.05 -5.89 -8.84
CA ASN A 175 -12.76 -6.37 -7.48
C ASN A 175 -11.27 -6.34 -7.12
N ASN A 176 -10.37 -6.21 -8.10
CA ASN A 176 -8.93 -6.44 -7.92
C ASN A 176 -8.06 -5.23 -8.26
N CYS A 177 -8.63 -4.09 -8.66
CA CYS A 177 -7.89 -2.88 -8.97
C CYS A 177 -8.53 -1.61 -8.39
N GLY A 178 -7.72 -0.59 -8.15
CA GLY A 178 -8.19 0.74 -7.76
C GLY A 178 -8.72 1.53 -8.94
N ILE A 179 -8.10 1.36 -10.12
CA ILE A 179 -8.50 1.99 -11.38
C ILE A 179 -8.48 0.96 -12.50
N TRP A 180 -9.47 1.00 -13.38
CA TRP A 180 -9.57 0.22 -14.59
C TRP A 180 -9.56 1.12 -15.82
N GLN A 181 -8.53 1.03 -16.67
CA GLN A 181 -8.54 1.63 -18.00
C GLN A 181 -9.28 0.68 -18.94
N PHE A 182 -10.47 1.09 -19.38
CA PHE A 182 -11.38 0.20 -20.07
C PHE A 182 -11.44 0.39 -21.58
N THR A 183 -10.88 1.47 -22.12
CA THR A 183 -10.82 1.75 -23.56
C THR A 183 -9.74 2.78 -23.87
N SER A 184 -9.20 2.70 -25.09
CA SER A 184 -8.36 3.72 -25.72
C SER A 184 -9.10 4.48 -26.83
N GLU A 185 -10.40 4.26 -26.97
CA GLU A 185 -11.23 4.88 -28.04
C GLU A 185 -12.39 5.71 -27.47
N GLY A 186 -12.24 6.19 -26.23
CA GLY A 186 -13.24 7.05 -25.59
C GLY A 186 -13.43 8.37 -26.32
N LYS A 187 -14.65 8.93 -26.24
CA LYS A 187 -15.00 10.22 -26.83
C LYS A 187 -15.63 11.12 -25.78
N LEU A 188 -15.15 12.34 -25.71
CA LEU A 188 -15.69 13.41 -24.88
C LEU A 188 -15.74 14.69 -25.72
N ASN A 189 -16.70 15.57 -25.45
CA ASN A 189 -16.71 16.90 -26.04
C ASN A 189 -15.47 17.68 -25.56
N GLY A 190 -14.92 18.52 -26.42
CA GLY A 190 -13.68 19.23 -26.14
C GLY A 190 -12.42 18.55 -26.69
N TYR A 191 -12.58 17.34 -27.27
CA TYR A 191 -11.48 16.66 -27.99
C TYR A 191 -12.02 15.79 -29.13
N SER A 192 -11.48 15.97 -30.31
CA SER A 192 -11.92 15.23 -31.53
C SER A 192 -11.27 13.85 -31.69
N GLY A 193 -10.15 13.62 -31.00
CA GLY A 193 -9.42 12.36 -31.02
C GLY A 193 -10.01 11.28 -30.11
N ASN A 194 -9.27 10.21 -29.93
CA ASN A 194 -9.58 9.14 -28.99
C ASN A 194 -8.91 9.44 -27.62
N LEU A 195 -9.56 9.02 -26.57
CA LEU A 195 -9.10 9.14 -25.19
C LEU A 195 -9.06 7.78 -24.51
N ASP A 196 -8.02 7.56 -23.76
CA ASP A 196 -7.97 6.49 -22.78
C ASP A 196 -8.90 6.85 -21.63
N MET A 197 -9.86 5.96 -21.32
CA MET A 197 -10.88 6.23 -20.31
C MET A 197 -10.82 5.21 -19.18
N ASN A 198 -11.08 5.71 -17.98
CA ASN A 198 -10.89 4.98 -16.74
C ASN A 198 -12.12 5.02 -15.85
N TYR A 199 -12.33 3.93 -15.10
CA TYR A 199 -13.15 3.91 -13.90
C TYR A 199 -12.27 3.74 -12.67
N ALA A 200 -12.43 4.62 -11.68
CA ALA A 200 -11.84 4.47 -10.37
C ALA A 200 -12.91 4.01 -9.37
N TYR A 201 -12.57 3.00 -8.57
CA TYR A 201 -13.50 2.36 -7.63
C TYR A 201 -13.30 2.81 -6.19
N LYS A 202 -12.24 3.58 -5.94
CA LYS A 202 -11.87 4.06 -4.61
C LYS A 202 -11.90 5.58 -4.56
N ASP A 203 -12.20 6.11 -3.39
CA ASP A 203 -12.35 7.55 -3.15
C ASP A 203 -11.04 8.34 -3.22
N PHE A 204 -9.87 7.67 -3.33
CA PHE A 204 -8.59 8.39 -3.38
C PHE A 204 -8.51 9.36 -4.57
N VAL A 205 -9.16 9.06 -5.70
CA VAL A 205 -9.22 9.96 -6.86
C VAL A 205 -9.90 11.29 -6.57
N LEU A 206 -10.70 11.37 -5.53
CA LEU A 206 -11.40 12.60 -5.15
C LEU A 206 -10.58 13.50 -4.22
N ASN A 207 -9.36 13.10 -3.90
CA ASN A 207 -8.46 13.83 -3.00
C ASN A 207 -9.08 14.22 -1.64
N LYS A 208 -10.04 13.41 -1.16
CA LYS A 208 -10.73 13.66 0.12
C LYS A 208 -9.82 13.56 1.34
N ASN A 209 -8.57 13.10 1.16
CA ASN A 209 -7.61 12.84 2.23
C ASN A 209 -6.36 13.74 2.18
N GLY A 210 -6.31 14.78 1.41
CA GLY A 210 -5.06 15.50 1.21
C GLY A 210 -5.06 16.97 0.89
N ASN A 211 -6.08 17.73 1.10
CA ASN A 211 -5.99 19.20 1.26
C ASN A 211 -7.35 19.77 1.65
N THR A 212 -7.58 19.89 2.93
CA THR A 212 -8.50 20.93 3.36
C THR A 212 -7.81 22.25 3.03
N ASN A 213 -8.27 22.94 1.98
CA ASN A 213 -8.12 24.38 1.90
C ASN A 213 -8.52 24.93 3.28
N PRO A 214 -7.76 25.85 3.89
CA PRO A 214 -8.23 26.49 5.11
C PRO A 214 -9.57 27.14 4.79
N THR A 215 -10.63 26.56 5.33
CA THR A 215 -11.92 27.23 5.43
C THR A 215 -11.65 28.54 6.17
N PRO A 216 -12.15 29.70 5.68
CA PRO A 216 -12.08 30.92 6.47
C PRO A 216 -12.65 30.63 7.86
N ALA A 217 -11.96 31.10 8.88
CA ALA A 217 -12.35 30.89 10.28
C ALA A 217 -13.85 31.18 10.45
N PRO A 218 -14.61 30.29 11.10
CA PRO A 218 -15.97 30.61 11.48
C PRO A 218 -15.93 31.78 12.48
N THR A 219 -16.70 32.80 12.18
CA THR A 219 -17.00 33.88 13.12
C THR A 219 -17.60 33.28 14.38
N GLU A 220 -17.05 33.63 15.53
CA GLU A 220 -17.48 33.14 16.84
C GLU A 220 -18.97 33.39 17.06
N GLY A 221 -19.72 32.33 17.33
CA GLY A 221 -21.06 32.34 17.92
C GLY A 221 -21.05 31.42 19.14
N PRO A 222 -21.88 31.64 20.15
CA PRO A 222 -21.57 31.45 21.56
C PRO A 222 -21.41 30.00 21.98
N SER A 223 -20.52 29.85 22.98
CA SER A 223 -20.13 28.65 23.69
C SER A 223 -21.31 27.82 24.19
N ASP A 224 -21.27 26.52 23.93
CA ASP A 224 -21.90 25.56 24.82
C ASP A 224 -20.86 24.52 25.24
N ASN A 225 -20.68 24.42 26.56
CA ASN A 225 -19.72 23.55 27.23
C ASN A 225 -20.19 22.08 27.13
N SER A 226 -19.46 21.27 26.41
CA SER A 226 -19.33 19.86 26.80
C SER A 226 -17.94 19.36 26.41
N ASP A 227 -17.19 19.09 27.45
CA ASP A 227 -15.82 18.60 27.50
C ASP A 227 -15.72 17.20 26.90
N THR A 228 -15.28 17.10 25.63
CA THR A 228 -14.78 15.85 25.04
C THR A 228 -13.52 16.17 24.25
N THR A 229 -12.40 16.02 24.93
CA THR A 229 -11.06 16.12 24.33
C THR A 229 -10.90 15.09 23.23
N THR A 230 -11.05 15.51 21.99
CA THR A 230 -10.90 14.67 20.81
C THR A 230 -9.47 14.83 20.31
N SER A 231 -8.64 13.79 20.45
CA SER A 231 -7.29 13.76 19.90
C SER A 231 -7.31 13.27 18.45
N ILE A 232 -6.47 13.86 17.60
CA ILE A 232 -6.30 13.42 16.21
C ILE A 232 -4.98 12.67 16.08
N TYR A 233 -5.02 11.47 15.51
CA TYR A 233 -3.85 10.67 15.20
C TYR A 233 -3.64 10.60 13.67
N ARG A 234 -2.41 10.84 13.22
CA ARG A 234 -2.06 10.68 11.80
C ARG A 234 -1.44 9.31 11.57
N VAL A 235 -2.07 8.51 10.71
CA VAL A 235 -1.63 7.16 10.36
C VAL A 235 -0.23 7.20 9.72
N LYS A 236 0.65 6.36 10.22
CA LYS A 236 2.04 6.21 9.73
C LYS A 236 2.16 4.89 8.95
N SER A 237 3.24 4.77 8.18
CA SER A 237 3.55 3.51 7.49
C SER A 237 3.64 2.35 8.49
N GLY A 238 2.97 1.24 8.17
CA GLY A 238 2.88 0.07 9.05
C GLY A 238 1.79 0.12 10.13
N ASP A 239 1.02 1.21 10.21
CA ASP A 239 -0.08 1.29 11.16
C ASP A 239 -1.30 0.46 10.70
N CYS A 240 -1.99 -0.12 11.69
CA CYS A 240 -3.33 -0.62 11.56
C CYS A 240 -4.18 -0.12 12.74
N LEU A 241 -5.51 -0.11 12.60
CA LEU A 241 -6.40 0.39 13.66
C LEU A 241 -6.16 -0.27 15.01
N SER A 242 -5.90 -1.57 15.02
CA SER A 242 -5.64 -2.31 16.27
C SER A 242 -4.32 -1.90 16.92
N ALA A 243 -3.26 -1.65 16.15
CA ALA A 243 -1.98 -1.17 16.66
C ALA A 243 -2.09 0.27 17.20
N ILE A 244 -2.81 1.14 16.48
CA ILE A 244 -3.09 2.51 16.93
C ILE A 244 -3.90 2.50 18.22
N GLY A 245 -4.98 1.69 18.25
CA GLY A 245 -5.84 1.57 19.44
C GLY A 245 -5.07 1.08 20.66
N SER A 246 -4.26 0.02 20.51
CA SER A 246 -3.42 -0.50 21.59
C SER A 246 -2.40 0.53 22.10
N ARG A 247 -1.81 1.32 21.22
CA ARG A 247 -0.82 2.36 21.57
C ARG A 247 -1.44 3.54 22.30
N LEU A 248 -2.67 3.88 21.94
CA LEU A 248 -3.37 5.04 22.51
C LEU A 248 -4.34 4.66 23.65
N GLY A 249 -4.41 3.38 24.02
CA GLY A 249 -5.31 2.89 25.06
C GLY A 249 -6.79 2.96 24.69
N VAL A 250 -7.12 2.92 23.40
CA VAL A 250 -8.47 3.05 22.87
C VAL A 250 -8.85 1.80 22.09
N ASN A 251 -10.08 1.34 22.20
CA ASN A 251 -10.55 0.23 21.39
C ASN A 251 -10.53 0.63 19.90
N TRP A 252 -9.86 -0.15 19.08
CA TRP A 252 -9.75 0.13 17.65
C TRP A 252 -11.10 0.20 16.92
N LYS A 253 -12.12 -0.52 17.42
CA LYS A 253 -13.48 -0.45 16.86
C LYS A 253 -14.13 0.91 17.12
N ASP A 254 -13.81 1.53 18.26
CA ASP A 254 -14.30 2.87 18.58
C ASP A 254 -13.59 3.90 17.68
N ILE A 255 -12.29 3.72 17.40
CA ILE A 255 -11.57 4.52 16.41
C ILE A 255 -12.22 4.34 15.02
N ALA A 256 -12.49 3.09 14.60
CA ALA A 256 -13.15 2.82 13.32
C ALA A 256 -14.52 3.51 13.23
N SER A 257 -15.34 3.38 14.27
CA SER A 257 -16.69 3.98 14.34
C SER A 257 -16.65 5.50 14.29
N ALA A 258 -15.77 6.12 15.09
CA ALA A 258 -15.62 7.58 15.15
C ALA A 258 -15.16 8.18 13.82
N ASN A 259 -14.52 7.38 12.96
CA ASN A 259 -14.01 7.77 11.65
C ASN A 259 -14.84 7.23 10.47
N GLY A 260 -15.97 6.59 10.73
CA GLY A 260 -16.82 6.02 9.69
C GLY A 260 -16.17 4.87 8.90
N ILE A 261 -15.13 4.22 9.47
CA ILE A 261 -14.37 3.15 8.84
C ILE A 261 -15.11 1.84 9.03
N LYS A 262 -15.61 1.28 7.94
CA LYS A 262 -16.36 0.01 7.92
C LYS A 262 -15.44 -1.15 7.51
N SER A 263 -15.89 -2.41 7.74
CA SER A 263 -15.20 -3.60 7.21
C SER A 263 -14.92 -3.44 5.70
N PRO A 264 -13.69 -3.73 5.27
CA PRO A 264 -12.58 -4.44 5.93
C PRO A 264 -11.63 -3.58 6.80
N TYR A 265 -12.05 -2.43 7.32
CA TYR A 265 -11.34 -1.59 8.30
C TYR A 265 -9.96 -1.09 7.83
N ILE A 266 -9.86 -0.72 6.56
CA ILE A 266 -8.64 -0.24 5.94
C ILE A 266 -8.39 1.22 6.35
N ILE A 267 -7.14 1.52 6.73
CA ILE A 267 -6.64 2.86 6.97
C ILE A 267 -5.41 3.12 6.09
N TYR A 268 -5.14 4.37 5.81
CA TYR A 268 -4.10 4.78 4.88
C TYR A 268 -3.05 5.64 5.56
N VAL A 269 -1.79 5.51 5.14
CA VAL A 269 -0.70 6.38 5.62
C VAL A 269 -1.06 7.84 5.36
N GLY A 270 -0.88 8.69 6.40
CA GLY A 270 -1.26 10.10 6.35
C GLY A 270 -2.73 10.39 6.68
N GLN A 271 -3.59 9.37 6.79
CA GLN A 271 -4.98 9.54 7.21
C GLN A 271 -5.04 10.10 8.64
N SER A 272 -5.87 11.12 8.84
CA SER A 272 -6.16 11.64 10.17
C SER A 272 -7.31 10.84 10.79
N LEU A 273 -7.07 10.27 11.96
CA LEU A 273 -8.06 9.53 12.73
C LEU A 273 -8.45 10.29 13.98
N VAL A 274 -9.73 10.50 14.16
CA VAL A 274 -10.33 10.95 15.42
C VAL A 274 -10.20 9.81 16.43
N ILE A 275 -9.56 10.08 17.56
CA ILE A 275 -9.35 9.09 18.62
C ILE A 275 -10.29 9.45 19.79
N PRO A 276 -11.40 8.73 19.94
CA PRO A 276 -12.36 8.99 21.01
C PRO A 276 -11.78 8.59 22.37
N GLY A 277 -11.91 9.46 23.38
CA GLY A 277 -11.54 9.13 24.76
C GLY A 277 -10.04 9.05 25.04
N ALA A 278 -9.18 9.60 24.19
CA ALA A 278 -7.76 9.72 24.51
C ALA A 278 -7.57 10.77 25.62
N ASN A 279 -7.38 10.32 26.86
CA ASN A 279 -6.96 11.18 27.95
C ASN A 279 -5.61 11.82 27.60
N THR A 280 -5.58 13.12 27.39
CA THR A 280 -4.34 13.89 27.30
C THR A 280 -3.76 14.06 28.71
N THR A 281 -3.27 12.99 29.28
CA THR A 281 -2.22 13.11 30.28
C THR A 281 -0.92 13.13 29.48
N ASN A 282 -0.34 14.30 29.43
CA ASN A 282 1.02 14.52 28.98
C ASN A 282 1.96 13.82 29.96
N THR A 283 2.05 12.50 29.88
CA THR A 283 3.10 11.74 30.53
C THR A 283 4.13 11.44 29.47
N ASN A 284 5.16 12.26 29.47
CA ASN A 284 6.47 11.89 29.00
C ASN A 284 6.70 10.42 29.39
N PRO A 285 6.91 9.47 28.47
CA PRO A 285 7.12 8.08 28.87
C PRO A 285 8.40 8.04 29.69
N THR A 286 8.22 7.77 30.96
CA THR A 286 9.31 7.38 31.86
C THR A 286 10.10 6.28 31.15
N SER A 287 11.38 6.54 30.98
CA SER A 287 12.38 5.68 30.36
C SER A 287 12.34 4.28 30.99
N ASN A 288 11.56 3.38 30.41
CA ASN A 288 11.80 1.97 30.59
C ASN A 288 12.82 1.56 29.51
N ASN A 289 14.01 1.22 29.95
CA ASN A 289 15.15 0.72 29.16
C ASN A 289 14.73 -0.46 28.25
N GLY A 290 13.99 -0.20 27.18
CA GLY A 290 13.73 -1.14 26.12
C GLY A 290 14.91 -1.13 25.15
N THR A 291 15.62 -2.26 25.04
CA THR A 291 16.63 -2.47 24.02
C THR A 291 15.92 -2.51 22.66
N THR A 292 16.47 -1.83 21.65
CA THR A 292 16.01 -1.96 20.27
C THR A 292 16.92 -2.89 19.49
N TYR A 293 16.38 -3.60 18.52
CA TYR A 293 17.13 -4.47 17.61
C TYR A 293 16.75 -4.16 16.17
N THR A 294 17.76 -3.91 15.32
CA THR A 294 17.54 -3.76 13.87
C THR A 294 17.69 -5.12 13.21
N VAL A 295 16.63 -5.57 12.56
CA VAL A 295 16.60 -6.86 11.84
C VAL A 295 17.64 -6.87 10.74
N LYS A 296 18.38 -7.95 10.65
CA LYS A 296 19.39 -8.22 9.61
C LYS A 296 18.86 -9.26 8.63
N SER A 297 19.48 -9.36 7.45
CA SER A 297 19.15 -10.39 6.48
C SER A 297 19.34 -11.79 7.10
N GLY A 298 18.30 -12.64 6.99
CA GLY A 298 18.28 -13.98 7.57
C GLY A 298 17.78 -14.08 9.01
N ASP A 299 17.46 -12.95 9.67
CA ASP A 299 16.89 -12.99 11.02
C ASP A 299 15.46 -13.52 11.03
N THR A 300 15.11 -14.14 12.14
CA THR A 300 13.73 -14.51 12.48
C THR A 300 13.37 -13.96 13.86
N LEU A 301 12.10 -13.66 14.11
CA LEU A 301 11.66 -13.21 15.44
C LEU A 301 12.01 -14.20 16.54
N SER A 302 12.00 -15.51 16.23
CA SER A 302 12.36 -16.56 17.19
C SER A 302 13.85 -16.51 17.55
N ALA A 303 14.74 -16.29 16.58
CA ALA A 303 16.16 -16.16 16.83
C ALA A 303 16.48 -14.89 17.63
N ILE A 304 15.81 -13.77 17.28
CA ILE A 304 15.95 -12.52 18.02
C ILE A 304 15.42 -12.68 19.45
N ALA A 305 14.27 -13.33 19.64
CA ALA A 305 13.68 -13.58 20.95
C ALA A 305 14.61 -14.42 21.83
N ALA A 306 15.19 -15.50 21.29
CA ALA A 306 16.16 -16.32 22.01
C ALA A 306 17.40 -15.52 22.43
N LYS A 307 17.91 -14.63 21.56
CA LYS A 307 19.06 -13.77 21.86
C LYS A 307 18.81 -12.82 23.04
N TYR A 308 17.57 -12.36 23.19
CA TYR A 308 17.20 -11.37 24.21
C TYR A 308 16.42 -11.96 25.40
N GLY A 309 16.33 -13.29 25.51
CA GLY A 309 15.66 -13.98 26.63
C GLY A 309 14.16 -13.68 26.73
N THR A 310 13.50 -13.53 25.59
CA THR A 310 12.06 -13.26 25.49
C THR A 310 11.40 -14.23 24.50
N THR A 311 10.12 -14.03 24.20
CA THR A 311 9.39 -14.86 23.22
C THR A 311 9.11 -14.07 21.94
N TYR A 312 9.05 -14.76 20.80
CA TYR A 312 8.71 -14.11 19.55
C TYR A 312 7.29 -13.52 19.56
N GLN A 313 6.37 -14.15 20.30
CA GLN A 313 5.01 -13.62 20.48
C GLN A 313 5.04 -12.28 21.19
N LYS A 314 5.88 -12.15 22.23
CA LYS A 314 6.03 -10.89 22.95
C LYS A 314 6.65 -9.83 22.06
N ILE A 315 7.72 -10.16 21.33
CA ILE A 315 8.31 -9.21 20.36
C ILE A 315 7.27 -8.84 19.30
N ALA A 316 6.53 -9.80 18.75
CA ALA A 316 5.50 -9.53 17.76
C ALA A 316 4.41 -8.60 18.32
N SER A 317 3.91 -8.89 19.53
CA SER A 317 2.90 -8.07 20.21
C SER A 317 3.41 -6.66 20.50
N ASP A 318 4.63 -6.54 21.08
CA ASP A 318 5.24 -5.26 21.45
C ASP A 318 5.54 -4.35 20.23
N ASN A 319 5.61 -4.96 19.04
CA ASN A 319 5.91 -4.30 17.77
C ASN A 319 4.74 -4.28 16.78
N GLY A 320 3.56 -4.77 17.17
CA GLY A 320 2.37 -4.79 16.30
C GLY A 320 2.53 -5.71 15.07
N ILE A 321 3.34 -6.78 15.16
CA ILE A 321 3.61 -7.70 14.06
C ILE A 321 2.53 -8.78 14.05
N SER A 322 1.59 -8.67 13.13
CA SER A 322 0.48 -9.64 12.98
C SER A 322 0.94 -11.00 12.45
N ASN A 323 1.99 -11.03 11.63
CA ASN A 323 2.58 -12.26 11.13
C ASN A 323 4.05 -12.35 11.55
N PRO A 324 4.38 -13.16 12.58
CA PRO A 324 5.74 -13.28 13.12
C PRO A 324 6.79 -13.77 12.10
N ASN A 325 6.35 -14.34 10.98
CA ASN A 325 7.24 -14.79 9.91
C ASN A 325 7.54 -13.68 8.88
N LYS A 326 6.97 -12.49 9.04
CA LYS A 326 7.19 -11.33 8.16
C LYS A 326 7.89 -10.22 8.92
N ILE A 327 9.20 -10.35 9.05
CA ILE A 327 10.10 -9.27 9.47
C ILE A 327 11.10 -9.01 8.33
N TYR A 328 11.56 -7.78 8.24
CA TYR A 328 12.37 -7.34 7.10
C TYR A 328 13.70 -6.75 7.57
N PRO A 329 14.81 -6.97 6.83
CA PRO A 329 16.07 -6.30 7.11
C PRO A 329 15.89 -4.78 7.19
N GLY A 330 16.47 -4.17 8.23
CA GLY A 330 16.32 -2.75 8.54
C GLY A 330 15.14 -2.42 9.46
N GLN A 331 14.21 -3.33 9.70
CA GLN A 331 13.10 -3.12 10.63
C GLN A 331 13.65 -3.01 12.06
N VAL A 332 13.24 -1.96 12.78
CA VAL A 332 13.63 -1.76 14.18
C VAL A 332 12.58 -2.36 15.10
N LEU A 333 12.97 -3.30 15.91
CA LEU A 333 12.13 -3.99 16.89
C LEU A 333 12.41 -3.45 18.29
N LYS A 334 11.38 -3.12 19.04
CA LYS A 334 11.45 -2.90 20.49
C LYS A 334 11.51 -4.27 21.16
N ILE A 335 12.54 -4.45 21.95
CA ILE A 335 12.74 -5.67 22.75
C ILE A 335 12.56 -5.27 24.21
N ASN A 336 11.36 -5.40 24.72
CA ASN A 336 11.08 -5.14 26.13
C ASN A 336 11.62 -6.31 26.94
N GLY A 337 12.50 -6.01 27.88
CA GLY A 337 13.31 -6.96 28.61
C GLY A 337 12.53 -8.09 29.25
N ALA A 338 13.20 -9.22 29.38
CA ALA A 338 12.76 -10.36 30.15
C ALA A 338 12.47 -9.91 31.59
N THR A 339 11.25 -10.05 32.06
CA THR A 339 11.03 -10.24 33.48
C THR A 339 11.69 -11.57 33.83
N ASN A 340 12.70 -11.51 34.70
CA ASN A 340 13.24 -12.70 35.35
C ASN A 340 12.12 -13.44 36.06
N ASN A 341 11.43 -14.29 35.34
CA ASN A 341 10.66 -15.37 35.95
C ASN A 341 11.37 -16.66 35.59
N THR A 342 12.30 -17.03 36.46
CA THR A 342 12.82 -18.36 36.56
C THR A 342 11.68 -19.28 37.01
N THR A 343 10.83 -19.68 36.08
CA THR A 343 10.01 -20.85 36.26
C THR A 343 10.72 -21.97 35.52
N ASN A 344 11.36 -22.78 36.31
CA ASN A 344 11.83 -24.09 35.98
C ASN A 344 10.67 -24.91 35.37
N THR A 345 10.49 -24.90 34.06
CA THR A 345 9.63 -25.86 33.40
C THR A 345 10.50 -26.99 32.93
N GLN A 346 10.39 -28.07 33.66
CA GLN A 346 10.82 -29.40 33.21
C GLN A 346 10.40 -29.59 31.76
N ASP A 347 11.37 -30.03 30.97
CA ASP A 347 11.24 -30.47 29.58
C ASP A 347 10.29 -31.67 29.51
N VAL A 348 9.00 -31.40 29.43
CA VAL A 348 8.03 -32.44 29.05
C VAL A 348 8.07 -32.47 27.53
N SER A 349 8.92 -33.36 27.02
CA SER A 349 9.04 -33.61 25.58
C SER A 349 7.67 -34.03 25.01
N LYS A 350 6.92 -33.08 24.50
CA LYS A 350 5.70 -33.36 23.74
C LYS A 350 6.09 -33.96 22.40
N THR A 351 5.54 -35.13 22.11
CA THR A 351 5.69 -35.77 20.79
C THR A 351 4.40 -35.76 20.02
N TYR A 352 4.51 -35.75 18.71
CA TYR A 352 3.38 -35.85 17.78
C TYR A 352 3.66 -36.90 16.71
N THR A 353 2.73 -37.82 16.50
CA THR A 353 2.82 -38.79 15.41
C THR A 353 2.12 -38.23 14.18
N VAL A 354 2.86 -38.06 13.08
CA VAL A 354 2.38 -37.54 11.80
C VAL A 354 1.28 -38.44 11.25
N LYS A 355 0.19 -37.84 10.83
CA LYS A 355 -0.94 -38.49 10.17
C LYS A 355 -0.91 -38.20 8.65
N SER A 356 -1.65 -38.99 7.89
CA SER A 356 -1.83 -38.74 6.45
C SER A 356 -2.45 -37.35 6.22
N GLY A 357 -1.82 -36.55 5.35
CA GLY A 357 -2.23 -35.18 5.05
C GLY A 357 -1.62 -34.10 5.94
N ASP A 358 -0.86 -34.48 6.96
CA ASP A 358 -0.19 -33.50 7.83
C ASP A 358 0.96 -32.81 7.09
N THR A 359 1.16 -31.54 7.45
CA THR A 359 2.35 -30.77 7.10
C THR A 359 3.03 -30.25 8.37
N LEU A 360 4.35 -30.08 8.36
CA LEU A 360 5.05 -29.51 9.51
C LEU A 360 4.51 -28.13 9.90
N SER A 361 4.06 -27.35 8.93
CA SER A 361 3.44 -26.03 9.19
C SER A 361 2.12 -26.16 9.95
N ALA A 362 1.24 -27.08 9.57
CA ALA A 362 -0.02 -27.30 10.26
C ALA A 362 0.19 -27.84 11.69
N ILE A 363 1.16 -28.78 11.85
CA ILE A 363 1.54 -29.30 13.17
C ILE A 363 2.13 -28.18 14.04
N ALA A 364 2.99 -27.32 13.48
CA ALA A 364 3.57 -26.21 14.20
C ALA A 364 2.54 -25.22 14.73
N VAL A 365 1.55 -24.86 13.90
CA VAL A 365 0.41 -24.02 14.32
C VAL A 365 -0.35 -24.64 15.48
N LYS A 366 -0.64 -25.93 15.38
CA LYS A 366 -1.38 -26.67 16.43
C LYS A 366 -0.66 -26.64 17.80
N TYR A 367 0.65 -26.64 17.81
CA TYR A 367 1.46 -26.70 19.02
C TYR A 367 2.11 -25.36 19.40
N GLY A 368 1.79 -24.27 18.71
CA GLY A 368 2.29 -22.93 19.02
C GLY A 368 3.80 -22.77 18.78
N THR A 369 4.36 -23.49 17.82
CA THR A 369 5.77 -23.47 17.44
C THR A 369 5.93 -23.18 15.94
N THR A 370 7.14 -23.29 15.41
CA THR A 370 7.41 -23.13 13.97
C THR A 370 7.81 -24.47 13.34
N TYR A 371 7.53 -24.63 12.04
CA TYR A 371 7.95 -25.82 11.31
C TYR A 371 9.49 -25.96 11.29
N GLN A 372 10.22 -24.83 11.29
CA GLN A 372 11.67 -24.82 11.35
C GLN A 372 12.17 -25.40 12.69
N GLU A 373 11.51 -25.02 13.80
CA GLU A 373 11.87 -25.53 15.12
C GLU A 373 11.59 -27.03 15.24
N ILE A 374 10.43 -27.49 14.73
CA ILE A 374 10.15 -28.93 14.67
C ILE A 374 11.18 -29.65 13.79
N ALA A 375 11.49 -29.09 12.60
CA ALA A 375 12.47 -29.67 11.70
C ALA A 375 13.86 -29.76 12.38
N ARG A 376 14.30 -28.69 13.02
CA ARG A 376 15.56 -28.61 13.74
C ARG A 376 15.63 -29.65 14.89
N LYS A 377 14.62 -29.72 15.75
CA LYS A 377 14.55 -30.67 16.87
C LYS A 377 14.58 -32.13 16.41
N ASN A 378 14.11 -32.37 15.18
CA ASN A 378 13.98 -33.72 14.62
C ASN A 378 14.99 -34.06 13.52
N GLY A 379 15.96 -33.16 13.25
CA GLY A 379 16.97 -33.39 12.22
C GLY A 379 16.41 -33.52 10.81
N ILE A 380 15.26 -32.84 10.52
CA ILE A 380 14.60 -32.91 9.23
C ILE A 380 15.22 -31.87 8.30
N ALA A 381 15.99 -32.32 7.33
CA ALA A 381 16.66 -31.45 6.35
C ALA A 381 15.70 -30.82 5.34
N ASN A 382 14.61 -31.52 4.99
CA ASN A 382 13.58 -31.00 4.09
C ASN A 382 12.22 -31.00 4.79
N PRO A 383 11.72 -29.81 5.24
CA PRO A 383 10.44 -29.69 5.98
C PRO A 383 9.19 -30.18 5.22
N ASN A 384 9.29 -30.32 3.89
CA ASN A 384 8.20 -30.84 3.07
C ASN A 384 8.19 -32.38 2.98
N LYS A 385 9.18 -33.05 3.60
CA LYS A 385 9.28 -34.53 3.63
C LYS A 385 9.08 -35.03 5.05
N ILE A 386 7.85 -35.16 5.47
CA ILE A 386 7.42 -35.91 6.66
C ILE A 386 6.48 -37.02 6.22
N TYR A 387 6.46 -38.11 6.97
CA TYR A 387 5.70 -39.31 6.58
C TYR A 387 4.73 -39.72 7.68
N PRO A 388 3.51 -40.23 7.32
CA PRO A 388 2.61 -40.80 8.28
C PRO A 388 3.28 -41.86 9.15
N GLY A 389 3.08 -41.79 10.45
CA GLY A 389 3.73 -42.64 11.45
C GLY A 389 5.05 -42.08 12.00
N GLN A 390 5.62 -41.05 11.41
CA GLN A 390 6.81 -40.39 11.94
C GLN A 390 6.50 -39.70 13.27
N VAL A 391 7.32 -39.95 14.30
CA VAL A 391 7.19 -39.30 15.62
C VAL A 391 8.08 -38.08 15.66
N LEU A 392 7.44 -36.91 15.89
CA LEU A 392 8.11 -35.63 15.97
C LEU A 392 8.20 -35.16 17.42
N LYS A 393 9.36 -34.70 17.83
CA LYS A 393 9.54 -33.91 19.07
C LYS A 393 9.03 -32.49 18.79
N ILE A 394 8.12 -32.01 19.61
CA ILE A 394 7.49 -30.71 19.43
C ILE A 394 8.15 -29.67 20.34
#